data_660708746445a212b34f90843aac4852
#
_entry.id   660708746445a212b34f90843aac4852
#
_cell.length_a   1.000
_cell.length_b   1.000
_cell.length_c   1.000
_cell.angle_alpha   90.00
_cell.angle_beta   90.00
_cell.angle_gamma   90.00
#
_symmetry.space_group_name_H-M   'P 1'
#
loop_
_entity.id
_entity.type
_entity.pdbx_description
1 polymer ?
#
loop_
_entity_poly.entity_id
_entity_poly.type
_entity_poly.pdbx_seq_one_letter_code
_entity_poly.pdbx_strand_id
1 'polypeptide(L)'
;MKRKITLGLSPCPNDTYIFYHLLKEGFSVEKTAASAEAHHITVQPYFADVEELNRKALNGAELPVTKVSCFAAVLATQHYEILPSGGALGHNCGPLLVSRQKFSSEEELLDRLRHSRILIPGKTTTAHLLLRLFLKEHGIAHPLVEEALYSDILPSLKRGERDFGLIIHEERFTYPSYGVDAPVDLGQWWESQTGLPIP
;
A
#
# COMPACT_ATOMS: atom_id res chain seq x y z
N MET A 1 -2.16 -31.10 -18.20
CA MET A 1 -3.44 -30.39 -17.98
C MET A 1 -3.20 -28.89 -17.90
N LYS A 2 -4.03 -28.02 -18.51
CA LYS A 2 -3.90 -26.55 -18.32
C LYS A 2 -4.71 -26.17 -17.07
N ARG A 3 -4.06 -25.55 -16.09
CA ARG A 3 -4.71 -25.01 -14.88
C ARG A 3 -4.71 -23.48 -14.95
N LYS A 4 -5.73 -22.86 -14.37
CA LYS A 4 -5.81 -21.40 -14.21
C LYS A 4 -5.74 -21.06 -12.74
N ILE A 5 -4.99 -20.00 -12.40
CA ILE A 5 -4.95 -19.42 -11.06
C ILE A 5 -5.30 -17.94 -11.20
N THR A 6 -6.21 -17.47 -10.37
CA THR A 6 -6.50 -16.04 -10.25
C THR A 6 -5.47 -15.40 -9.34
N LEU A 7 -4.86 -14.30 -9.79
CA LEU A 7 -3.90 -13.49 -9.04
C LEU A 7 -4.45 -12.09 -8.85
N GLY A 8 -4.71 -11.71 -7.60
CA GLY A 8 -5.07 -10.35 -7.23
C GLY A 8 -3.87 -9.40 -7.31
N LEU A 9 -4.01 -8.30 -8.03
CA LEU A 9 -2.98 -7.30 -8.26
C LEU A 9 -3.57 -5.89 -8.23
N SER A 10 -2.79 -4.91 -7.78
CA SER A 10 -3.14 -3.53 -8.06
C SER A 10 -2.77 -3.15 -9.51
N PRO A 11 -3.47 -2.19 -10.13
CA PRO A 11 -3.11 -1.70 -11.47
C PRO A 11 -1.87 -0.80 -11.46
N CYS A 12 -1.18 -0.64 -10.32
CA CYS A 12 -0.02 0.22 -10.21
C CYS A 12 1.16 -0.29 -11.06
N PRO A 13 2.07 0.59 -11.50
CA PRO A 13 3.23 0.23 -12.29
C PRO A 13 4.14 -0.81 -11.61
N ASN A 14 4.26 -0.79 -10.30
CA ASN A 14 5.10 -1.75 -9.57
C ASN A 14 4.60 -3.18 -9.75
N ASP A 15 3.31 -3.43 -9.49
CA ASP A 15 2.75 -4.77 -9.61
C ASP A 15 2.72 -5.25 -11.06
N THR A 16 2.29 -4.40 -12.00
CA THR A 16 2.23 -4.77 -13.41
C THR A 16 3.61 -5.05 -14.01
N TYR A 17 4.66 -4.38 -13.55
CA TYR A 17 6.04 -4.64 -13.95
C TYR A 17 6.57 -5.97 -13.36
N ILE A 18 6.43 -6.17 -12.04
CA ILE A 18 6.93 -7.38 -11.35
C ILE A 18 6.29 -8.65 -11.95
N PHE A 19 4.99 -8.61 -12.24
CA PHE A 19 4.25 -9.78 -12.70
C PHE A 19 4.08 -9.86 -14.22
N TYR A 20 4.70 -8.97 -14.99
CA TYR A 20 4.52 -8.89 -16.45
C TYR A 20 4.67 -10.23 -17.16
N HIS A 21 5.80 -10.92 -16.97
CA HIS A 21 6.04 -12.20 -17.62
C HIS A 21 5.11 -13.29 -17.16
N LEU A 22 4.80 -13.32 -15.87
CA LEU A 22 3.87 -14.28 -15.29
C LEU A 22 2.45 -14.14 -15.87
N LEU A 23 1.99 -12.90 -16.06
CA LEU A 23 0.68 -12.61 -16.64
C LEU A 23 0.61 -12.92 -18.13
N LYS A 24 1.71 -12.71 -18.86
CA LYS A 24 1.79 -12.93 -20.30
C LYS A 24 1.96 -14.40 -20.67
N GLU A 25 2.84 -15.13 -19.98
CA GLU A 25 3.31 -16.44 -20.38
C GLU A 25 2.83 -17.57 -19.46
N GLY A 26 2.39 -17.24 -18.23
CA GLY A 26 2.16 -18.24 -17.19
C GLY A 26 3.47 -18.90 -16.73
N PHE A 27 3.37 -20.09 -16.18
CA PHE A 27 4.52 -20.87 -15.76
C PHE A 27 4.27 -22.37 -15.86
N SER A 28 5.35 -23.13 -16.03
CA SER A 28 5.30 -24.58 -16.08
C SER A 28 5.80 -25.17 -14.77
N VAL A 29 5.06 -26.10 -14.21
CA VAL A 29 5.46 -26.92 -13.06
C VAL A 29 5.95 -28.25 -13.60
N GLU A 30 7.23 -28.54 -13.41
CA GLU A 30 7.82 -29.81 -13.78
C GLU A 30 7.31 -30.94 -12.86
N LYS A 31 7.41 -32.18 -13.35
CA LYS A 31 7.08 -33.37 -12.57
C LYS A 31 8.03 -33.46 -11.37
N THR A 32 7.47 -33.47 -10.16
CA THR A 32 8.23 -33.61 -8.92
C THR A 32 7.71 -34.82 -8.12
N ALA A 33 8.39 -35.17 -7.04
CA ALA A 33 7.90 -36.21 -6.11
C ALA A 33 6.52 -35.88 -5.51
N ALA A 34 6.17 -34.60 -5.43
CA ALA A 34 4.88 -34.11 -4.93
C ALA A 34 3.81 -33.88 -6.04
N SER A 35 4.24 -33.88 -7.32
CA SER A 35 3.36 -33.68 -8.47
C SER A 35 3.57 -34.78 -9.50
N ALA A 36 2.58 -35.66 -9.69
CA ALA A 36 2.68 -36.78 -10.61
C ALA A 36 2.74 -36.42 -12.10
N GLU A 37 2.39 -35.20 -12.46
CA GLU A 37 2.34 -34.70 -13.85
C GLU A 37 2.89 -33.28 -13.98
N ALA A 38 3.53 -32.99 -15.11
CA ALA A 38 3.88 -31.61 -15.47
C ALA A 38 2.61 -30.83 -15.86
N HIS A 39 2.49 -29.61 -15.35
CA HIS A 39 1.35 -28.74 -15.65
C HIS A 39 1.82 -27.38 -16.14
N HIS A 40 1.08 -26.84 -17.11
CA HIS A 40 1.20 -25.42 -17.47
C HIS A 40 0.07 -24.63 -16.78
N ILE A 41 0.45 -23.62 -16.01
CA ILE A 41 -0.44 -22.77 -15.24
C ILE A 41 -0.54 -21.41 -15.94
N THR A 42 -1.74 -21.04 -16.35
CA THR A 42 -2.03 -19.68 -16.82
C THR A 42 -2.51 -18.84 -15.64
N VAL A 43 -2.01 -17.64 -15.54
CA VAL A 43 -2.40 -16.69 -14.50
C VAL A 43 -3.42 -15.72 -15.08
N GLN A 44 -4.56 -15.61 -14.40
CA GLN A 44 -5.61 -14.65 -14.72
C GLN A 44 -5.57 -13.51 -13.72
N PRO A 45 -5.27 -12.26 -14.14
CA PRO A 45 -5.24 -11.13 -13.23
C PRO A 45 -6.65 -10.75 -12.77
N TYR A 46 -6.76 -10.41 -11.49
CA TYR A 46 -7.87 -9.69 -10.89
C TYR A 46 -7.32 -8.33 -10.41
N PHE A 47 -7.60 -7.28 -11.19
CA PHE A 47 -7.14 -5.93 -10.85
C PHE A 47 -8.12 -5.25 -9.92
N ALA A 48 -7.60 -4.78 -8.78
CA ALA A 48 -8.36 -4.01 -7.80
C ALA A 48 -7.44 -3.06 -7.03
N ASP A 49 -8.02 -2.09 -6.35
CA ASP A 49 -7.31 -1.24 -5.40
C ASP A 49 -6.67 -2.09 -4.29
N VAL A 50 -5.52 -1.64 -3.77
CA VAL A 50 -4.75 -2.40 -2.75
C VAL A 50 -5.58 -2.65 -1.48
N GLU A 51 -6.40 -1.70 -1.06
CA GLU A 51 -7.24 -1.90 0.13
C GLU A 51 -8.39 -2.89 -0.14
N GLU A 52 -8.92 -2.93 -1.36
CA GLU A 52 -9.89 -3.97 -1.75
C GLU A 52 -9.24 -5.36 -1.70
N LEU A 53 -8.02 -5.50 -2.23
CA LEU A 53 -7.27 -6.77 -2.15
C LEU A 53 -6.97 -7.16 -0.70
N ASN A 54 -6.58 -6.21 0.14
CA ASN A 54 -6.38 -6.41 1.57
C ASN A 54 -7.65 -6.94 2.24
N ARG A 55 -8.80 -6.30 1.99
CA ARG A 55 -10.09 -6.73 2.55
C ARG A 55 -10.49 -8.13 2.10
N LYS A 56 -10.32 -8.45 0.82
CA LYS A 56 -10.56 -9.82 0.29
C LYS A 56 -9.68 -10.86 0.96
N ALA A 57 -8.43 -10.53 1.24
CA ALA A 57 -7.52 -11.43 1.95
C ALA A 57 -7.94 -11.63 3.41
N LEU A 58 -8.39 -10.57 4.08
CA LEU A 58 -8.77 -10.62 5.49
C LEU A 58 -10.16 -11.26 5.72
N ASN A 59 -11.06 -11.18 4.74
CA ASN A 59 -12.44 -11.67 4.85
C ASN A 59 -12.62 -13.16 4.54
N GLY A 60 -11.55 -13.93 4.37
CA GLY A 60 -11.65 -15.38 4.22
C GLY A 60 -11.05 -15.95 2.93
N ALA A 61 -9.94 -15.38 2.46
CA ALA A 61 -9.18 -15.92 1.33
C ALA A 61 -9.99 -16.04 0.02
N GLU A 62 -10.67 -14.96 -0.35
CA GLU A 62 -11.50 -14.93 -1.57
C GLU A 62 -10.68 -15.17 -2.87
N LEU A 63 -9.38 -14.85 -2.86
CA LEU A 63 -8.48 -15.06 -3.98
C LEU A 63 -7.42 -16.10 -3.62
N PRO A 64 -7.11 -17.08 -4.47
CA PRO A 64 -6.10 -18.10 -4.18
C PRO A 64 -4.69 -17.55 -4.04
N VAL A 65 -4.36 -16.49 -4.77
CA VAL A 65 -3.10 -15.75 -4.68
C VAL A 65 -3.42 -14.27 -4.82
N THR A 66 -2.83 -13.43 -4.00
CA THR A 66 -3.06 -11.98 -4.07
C THR A 66 -1.87 -11.18 -3.57
N LYS A 67 -1.64 -10.03 -4.20
CA LYS A 67 -0.83 -8.97 -3.60
C LYS A 67 -1.64 -8.31 -2.51
N VAL A 68 -0.97 -8.00 -1.42
CA VAL A 68 -1.52 -7.24 -0.30
C VAL A 68 -0.44 -6.33 0.28
N SER A 69 -0.85 -5.34 1.04
CA SER A 69 0.08 -4.54 1.83
C SER A 69 0.79 -5.40 2.87
N CYS A 70 2.02 -5.09 3.21
CA CYS A 70 2.79 -5.82 4.22
C CYS A 70 2.03 -5.88 5.56
N PHE A 71 1.39 -4.79 5.96
CA PHE A 71 0.54 -4.79 7.17
C PHE A 71 -0.63 -5.77 7.06
N ALA A 72 -1.35 -5.78 5.93
CA ALA A 72 -2.43 -6.74 5.72
C ALA A 72 -1.92 -8.19 5.66
N ALA A 73 -0.73 -8.44 5.09
CA ALA A 73 -0.13 -9.77 5.05
C ALA A 73 0.08 -10.35 6.45
N VAL A 74 0.57 -9.53 7.40
CA VAL A 74 0.72 -9.95 8.81
C VAL A 74 -0.63 -10.31 9.45
N LEU A 75 -1.68 -9.56 9.13
CA LEU A 75 -3.03 -9.82 9.65
C LEU A 75 -3.69 -11.05 9.00
N ALA A 76 -3.33 -11.38 7.77
CA ALA A 76 -3.93 -12.46 6.96
C ALA A 76 -3.28 -13.85 7.18
N THR A 77 -2.32 -13.98 8.07
CA THR A 77 -1.55 -15.22 8.32
C THR A 77 -2.38 -16.44 8.73
N GLN A 78 -3.62 -16.24 9.16
CA GLN A 78 -4.56 -17.34 9.42
C GLN A 78 -5.13 -17.96 8.13
N HIS A 79 -5.08 -17.25 7.01
CA HIS A 79 -5.70 -17.63 5.74
C HIS A 79 -4.70 -17.80 4.61
N TYR A 80 -3.54 -17.13 4.70
CA TYR A 80 -2.53 -17.08 3.65
C TYR A 80 -1.13 -17.38 4.17
N GLU A 81 -0.35 -17.98 3.30
CA GLU A 81 1.10 -18.09 3.44
C GLU A 81 1.78 -16.99 2.62
N ILE A 82 2.78 -16.35 3.20
CA ILE A 82 3.57 -15.33 2.49
C ILE A 82 4.58 -16.05 1.60
N LEU A 83 4.49 -15.82 0.29
CA LEU A 83 5.43 -16.40 -0.66
C LEU A 83 6.78 -15.65 -0.61
N PRO A 84 7.91 -16.35 -0.86
CA PRO A 84 9.24 -15.74 -0.83
C PRO A 84 9.56 -14.90 -2.08
N SER A 85 8.54 -14.61 -2.91
CA SER A 85 8.67 -13.86 -4.18
C SER A 85 7.49 -12.94 -4.40
N GLY A 86 7.67 -11.94 -5.27
CA GLY A 86 6.61 -10.97 -5.62
C GLY A 86 6.46 -9.83 -4.63
N GLY A 87 7.32 -9.73 -3.61
CA GLY A 87 7.40 -8.58 -2.72
C GLY A 87 8.10 -7.39 -3.38
N ALA A 88 7.82 -6.19 -2.88
CA ALA A 88 8.55 -4.96 -3.22
C ALA A 88 9.04 -4.32 -1.93
N LEU A 89 10.31 -3.95 -1.91
CA LEU A 89 10.95 -3.19 -0.83
C LEU A 89 11.54 -1.92 -1.43
N GLY A 90 11.55 -0.85 -0.67
CA GLY A 90 12.10 0.41 -1.14
C GLY A 90 12.89 1.15 -0.07
N HIS A 91 13.83 1.97 -0.54
CA HIS A 91 14.56 2.93 0.28
C HIS A 91 14.22 4.34 -0.21
N ASN A 92 14.04 5.29 0.72
CA ASN A 92 13.72 6.68 0.40
C ASN A 92 12.47 6.86 -0.48
N CYS A 93 11.50 5.95 -0.41
CA CYS A 93 10.30 5.95 -1.26
C CYS A 93 9.00 5.66 -0.50
N GLY A 94 8.97 5.87 0.82
CA GLY A 94 7.82 5.60 1.67
C GLY A 94 6.64 6.55 1.46
N PRO A 95 5.58 6.39 2.25
CA PRO A 95 4.42 7.26 2.20
C PRO A 95 4.77 8.70 2.60
N LEU A 96 4.07 9.66 1.99
CA LEU A 96 4.13 11.06 2.39
C LEU A 96 2.81 11.47 3.04
N LEU A 97 2.90 12.13 4.18
CA LEU A 97 1.80 12.95 4.68
C LEU A 97 1.86 14.29 3.95
N VAL A 98 0.83 14.58 3.16
CA VAL A 98 0.71 15.82 2.39
C VAL A 98 -0.34 16.75 2.98
N SER A 99 -0.13 18.05 2.79
CA SER A 99 -1.00 19.09 3.32
C SER A 99 -1.19 20.22 2.32
N ARG A 100 -2.38 20.84 2.35
CA ARG A 100 -2.66 22.08 1.63
C ARG A 100 -1.99 23.30 2.25
N GLN A 101 -1.57 23.20 3.48
CA GLN A 101 -0.96 24.30 4.24
C GLN A 101 0.51 24.01 4.49
N LYS A 102 1.30 25.09 4.50
CA LYS A 102 2.67 25.05 5.01
C LYS A 102 2.64 25.31 6.50
N PHE A 103 3.54 24.67 7.20
CA PHE A 103 3.70 24.83 8.65
C PHE A 103 5.04 25.48 8.96
N SER A 104 5.04 26.40 9.91
CA SER A 104 6.25 27.09 10.36
C SER A 104 7.05 26.27 11.37
N SER A 105 6.40 25.30 12.03
CA SER A 105 7.01 24.40 13.01
C SER A 105 6.31 23.05 13.04
N GLU A 106 7.00 22.05 13.58
CA GLU A 106 6.42 20.72 13.83
C GLU A 106 5.28 20.79 14.86
N GLU A 107 5.38 21.65 15.86
CA GLU A 107 4.34 21.84 16.86
C GLU A 107 3.03 22.30 16.23
N GLU A 108 3.09 23.28 15.32
CA GLU A 108 1.93 23.76 14.57
C GLU A 108 1.31 22.64 13.73
N LEU A 109 2.13 21.84 13.03
CA LEU A 109 1.69 20.68 12.26
C LEU A 109 0.97 19.66 13.15
N LEU A 110 1.58 19.27 14.27
CA LEU A 110 1.01 18.28 15.18
C LEU A 110 -0.28 18.76 15.82
N ASP A 111 -0.39 20.05 16.17
CA ASP A 111 -1.62 20.63 16.68
C ASP A 111 -2.76 20.54 15.64
N ARG A 112 -2.47 20.87 14.39
CA ARG A 112 -3.47 20.74 13.31
C ARG A 112 -3.87 19.29 13.08
N LEU A 113 -2.93 18.34 13.12
CA LEU A 113 -3.21 16.91 12.94
C LEU A 113 -4.13 16.32 14.03
N ARG A 114 -4.06 16.85 15.28
CA ARG A 114 -4.97 16.41 16.36
C ARG A 114 -6.44 16.68 16.06
N HIS A 115 -6.73 17.72 15.27
CA HIS A 115 -8.07 18.20 15.03
C HIS A 115 -8.58 18.03 13.59
N SER A 116 -7.71 17.53 12.69
CA SER A 116 -8.03 17.39 11.27
C SER A 116 -8.26 15.94 10.87
N ARG A 117 -9.15 15.71 9.88
CA ARG A 117 -9.27 14.42 9.21
C ARG A 117 -8.19 14.28 8.15
N ILE A 118 -7.55 13.12 8.13
CA ILE A 118 -6.51 12.75 7.18
C ILE A 118 -7.13 11.74 6.20
N LEU A 119 -7.10 12.03 4.90
CA LEU A 119 -7.47 11.05 3.87
C LEU A 119 -6.40 9.96 3.80
N ILE A 120 -6.82 8.72 3.85
CA ILE A 120 -5.93 7.56 3.76
C ILE A 120 -6.38 6.60 2.67
N PRO A 121 -5.47 5.87 2.00
CA PRO A 121 -5.83 4.92 0.95
C PRO A 121 -6.52 3.65 1.49
N GLY A 122 -6.45 3.41 2.79
CA GLY A 122 -7.10 2.28 3.43
C GLY A 122 -6.50 1.97 4.81
N LYS A 123 -7.33 1.44 5.69
CA LYS A 123 -6.96 1.18 7.09
C LYS A 123 -5.99 0.03 7.28
N THR A 124 -5.93 -0.90 6.32
CA THR A 124 -5.06 -2.07 6.38
C THR A 124 -3.80 -1.92 5.52
N THR A 125 -3.56 -0.72 4.97
CA THR A 125 -2.34 -0.40 4.22
C THR A 125 -1.14 -0.19 5.13
N THR A 126 0.05 -0.53 4.66
CA THR A 126 1.32 -0.22 5.33
C THR A 126 1.50 1.29 5.52
N ALA A 127 1.05 2.09 4.55
CA ALA A 127 1.07 3.55 4.65
C ALA A 127 0.31 4.06 5.89
N HIS A 128 -0.89 3.56 6.13
CA HIS A 128 -1.67 3.91 7.32
C HIS A 128 -1.01 3.40 8.62
N LEU A 129 -0.39 2.21 8.61
CA LEU A 129 0.36 1.73 9.77
C LEU A 129 1.48 2.70 10.14
N LEU A 130 2.30 3.11 9.16
CA LEU A 130 3.40 4.06 9.40
C LEU A 130 2.89 5.41 9.92
N LEU A 131 1.81 5.93 9.34
CA LEU A 131 1.16 7.15 9.83
C LEU A 131 0.73 7.00 11.30
N ARG A 132 0.09 5.89 11.66
CA ARG A 132 -0.34 5.65 13.05
C ARG A 132 0.84 5.55 14.02
N LEU A 133 1.94 4.91 13.61
CA LEU A 133 3.14 4.81 14.45
C LEU A 133 3.77 6.18 14.66
N PHE A 134 3.93 6.96 13.60
CA PHE A 134 4.42 8.34 13.66
C PHE A 134 3.56 9.21 14.60
N LEU A 135 2.25 9.23 14.38
CA LEU A 135 1.34 10.05 15.19
C LEU A 135 1.31 9.61 16.65
N LYS A 136 1.39 8.30 16.92
CA LYS A 136 1.46 7.77 18.30
C LYS A 136 2.73 8.23 19.03
N GLU A 137 3.88 8.23 18.35
CA GLU A 137 5.14 8.74 18.91
C GLU A 137 5.02 10.22 19.32
N HIS A 138 4.24 11.00 18.54
CA HIS A 138 3.99 12.44 18.82
C HIS A 138 2.73 12.68 19.69
N GLY A 139 2.28 11.68 20.43
CA GLY A 139 1.18 11.81 21.39
C GLY A 139 -0.24 11.89 20.77
N ILE A 140 -0.40 11.48 19.51
CA ILE A 140 -1.69 11.41 18.82
C ILE A 140 -2.10 9.95 18.66
N ALA A 141 -2.68 9.36 19.71
CA ALA A 141 -3.01 7.93 19.74
C ALA A 141 -4.23 7.56 18.88
N HIS A 142 -5.15 8.48 18.67
CA HIS A 142 -6.42 8.26 17.96
C HIS A 142 -6.63 9.30 16.86
N PRO A 143 -5.88 9.22 15.74
CA PRO A 143 -6.02 10.18 14.66
C PRO A 143 -7.39 10.06 13.99
N LEU A 144 -7.94 11.19 13.55
CA LEU A 144 -9.14 11.21 12.74
C LEU A 144 -8.76 10.86 11.29
N VAL A 145 -9.16 9.70 10.81
CA VAL A 145 -8.88 9.27 9.44
C VAL A 145 -10.17 9.01 8.66
N GLU A 146 -10.09 9.19 7.35
CA GLU A 146 -11.16 8.89 6.41
C GLU A 146 -10.58 8.16 5.20
N GLU A 147 -11.18 7.03 4.83
CA GLU A 147 -10.74 6.25 3.67
C GLU A 147 -11.23 6.88 2.38
N ALA A 148 -10.37 6.96 1.40
CA ALA A 148 -10.67 7.41 0.04
C ALA A 148 -9.98 6.53 -0.98
N LEU A 149 -10.51 6.44 -2.19
CA LEU A 149 -9.77 5.85 -3.30
C LEU A 149 -8.44 6.59 -3.44
N TYR A 150 -7.38 5.84 -3.66
CA TYR A 150 -6.04 6.39 -3.73
C TYR A 150 -5.95 7.56 -4.75
N SER A 151 -6.53 7.37 -5.94
CA SER A 151 -6.59 8.37 -7.01
C SER A 151 -7.34 9.66 -6.64
N ASP A 152 -8.16 9.65 -5.61
CA ASP A 152 -9.00 10.78 -5.22
C ASP A 152 -8.38 11.64 -4.11
N ILE A 153 -7.31 11.18 -3.46
CA ILE A 153 -6.69 11.87 -2.32
C ILE A 153 -6.16 13.24 -2.73
N LEU A 154 -5.23 13.32 -3.69
CA LEU A 154 -4.69 14.60 -4.15
C LEU A 154 -5.73 15.51 -4.80
N PRO A 155 -6.64 15.03 -5.67
CA PRO A 155 -7.75 15.83 -6.18
C PRO A 155 -8.64 16.43 -5.08
N SER A 156 -8.96 15.66 -4.01
CA SER A 156 -9.78 16.16 -2.89
C SER A 156 -9.07 17.25 -2.11
N LEU A 157 -7.76 17.13 -1.88
CA LEU A 157 -6.98 18.20 -1.27
C LEU A 157 -6.98 19.45 -2.16
N LYS A 158 -6.77 19.29 -3.46
CA LYS A 158 -6.79 20.42 -4.42
C LYS A 158 -8.13 21.16 -4.41
N ARG A 159 -9.25 20.45 -4.29
CA ARG A 159 -10.59 21.05 -4.18
C ARG A 159 -10.89 21.67 -2.81
N GLY A 160 -10.04 21.43 -1.82
CA GLY A 160 -10.21 21.96 -0.47
C GLY A 160 -11.20 21.19 0.40
N GLU A 161 -11.50 19.95 0.05
CA GLU A 161 -12.42 19.10 0.80
C GLU A 161 -11.79 18.57 2.09
N ARG A 162 -10.48 18.41 2.10
CA ARG A 162 -9.67 18.03 3.27
C ARG A 162 -8.34 18.77 3.25
N ASP A 163 -7.73 18.89 4.42
CA ASP A 163 -6.43 19.57 4.58
C ASP A 163 -5.25 18.62 4.48
N PHE A 164 -5.43 17.34 4.86
CA PHE A 164 -4.37 16.34 4.91
C PHE A 164 -4.72 15.09 4.11
N GLY A 165 -3.70 14.48 3.51
CA GLY A 165 -3.79 13.21 2.82
C GLY A 165 -2.52 12.39 2.96
N LEU A 166 -2.65 11.08 2.80
CA LEU A 166 -1.56 10.13 2.81
C LEU A 166 -1.39 9.57 1.41
N ILE A 167 -0.24 9.85 0.79
CA ILE A 167 0.08 9.41 -0.57
C ILE A 167 1.27 8.46 -0.60
N ILE A 168 1.34 7.66 -1.66
CA ILE A 168 2.38 6.65 -1.91
C ILE A 168 2.78 6.67 -3.40
N HIS A 169 3.65 5.74 -3.81
CA HIS A 169 4.00 5.46 -5.22
C HIS A 169 4.42 6.71 -6.01
N GLU A 170 4.00 6.81 -7.25
CA GLU A 170 4.35 7.91 -8.18
C GLU A 170 3.85 9.29 -7.75
N GLU A 171 2.84 9.37 -6.90
CA GLU A 171 2.35 10.65 -6.39
C GLU A 171 3.37 11.40 -5.55
N ARG A 172 4.39 10.70 -5.02
CA ARG A 172 5.57 11.34 -4.41
C ARG A 172 6.28 12.34 -5.33
N PHE A 173 6.15 12.18 -6.63
CA PHE A 173 6.78 13.07 -7.62
C PHE A 173 5.82 14.12 -8.18
N THR A 174 4.52 13.88 -8.08
CA THR A 174 3.50 14.71 -8.73
C THR A 174 2.69 15.59 -7.78
N TYR A 175 2.73 15.34 -6.47
CA TYR A 175 1.94 16.10 -5.47
C TYR A 175 2.14 17.62 -5.55
N PRO A 176 3.33 18.19 -5.89
CA PRO A 176 3.47 19.64 -5.97
C PRO A 176 2.58 20.28 -7.03
N SER A 177 2.21 19.54 -8.10
CA SER A 177 1.30 20.03 -9.15
C SER A 177 -0.15 20.19 -8.67
N TYR A 178 -0.47 19.65 -7.51
CA TYR A 178 -1.76 19.80 -6.84
C TYR A 178 -1.79 20.99 -5.86
N GLY A 179 -0.65 21.68 -5.70
CA GLY A 179 -0.54 22.81 -4.78
C GLY A 179 -0.51 22.41 -3.31
N VAL A 180 0.00 21.23 -3.01
CA VAL A 180 0.18 20.71 -1.64
C VAL A 180 1.66 20.55 -1.32
N ASP A 181 2.00 20.61 -0.03
CA ASP A 181 3.33 20.33 0.52
C ASP A 181 3.36 18.94 1.18
N ALA A 182 4.55 18.41 1.41
CA ALA A 182 4.76 17.16 2.14
C ALA A 182 5.53 17.44 3.45
N PRO A 183 4.83 17.82 4.53
CA PRO A 183 5.47 18.14 5.79
C PRO A 183 6.14 16.95 6.48
N VAL A 184 5.72 15.70 6.17
CA VAL A 184 6.32 14.49 6.75
C VAL A 184 6.56 13.45 5.67
N ASP A 185 7.79 12.98 5.56
CA ASP A 185 8.15 11.76 4.85
C ASP A 185 8.19 10.60 5.84
N LEU A 186 7.12 9.80 5.84
CA LEU A 186 6.99 8.65 6.73
C LEU A 186 7.99 7.53 6.41
N GLY A 187 8.48 7.49 5.17
CA GLY A 187 9.53 6.56 4.79
C GLY A 187 10.87 6.92 5.41
N GLN A 188 11.28 8.18 5.29
CA GLN A 188 12.51 8.67 5.92
C GLN A 188 12.42 8.56 7.45
N TRP A 189 11.28 8.90 8.04
CA TRP A 189 11.05 8.71 9.46
C TRP A 189 11.25 7.23 9.87
N TRP A 190 10.58 6.28 9.17
CA TRP A 190 10.70 4.86 9.45
C TRP A 190 12.12 4.34 9.34
N GLU A 191 12.81 4.67 8.25
CA GLU A 191 14.21 4.28 8.04
C GLU A 191 15.14 4.84 9.11
N SER A 192 14.92 6.08 9.56
CA SER A 192 15.71 6.72 10.62
C SER A 192 15.50 6.05 11.99
N GLN A 193 14.28 5.58 12.28
CA GLN A 193 13.94 4.92 13.54
C GLN A 193 14.38 3.46 13.59
N THR A 194 14.35 2.75 12.47
CA THR A 194 14.48 1.30 12.44
C THR A 194 15.72 0.79 11.69
N GLY A 195 16.26 1.57 10.78
CA GLY A 195 17.29 1.14 9.83
C GLY A 195 16.78 0.15 8.78
N LEU A 196 15.47 -0.09 8.72
CA LEU A 196 14.84 -1.06 7.81
C LEU A 196 14.26 -0.37 6.57
N PRO A 197 14.27 -1.05 5.40
CA PRO A 197 13.57 -0.56 4.21
C PRO A 197 12.07 -0.49 4.44
N ILE A 198 11.37 0.20 3.55
CA ILE A 198 9.92 0.29 3.53
C ILE A 198 9.38 -0.92 2.78
N PRO A 199 8.52 -1.71 3.41
CA PRO A 199 7.91 -2.88 2.78
C PRO A 199 6.73 -2.53 1.89
#